data_48d28ec153c784e6efe96e3f1f46a488
#
_entry.id   48d28ec153c784e6efe96e3f1f46a488
#
_cell.length_a   1.000
_cell.length_b   1.000
_cell.length_c   1.000
_cell.angle_alpha   90.00
_cell.angle_beta   90.00
_cell.angle_gamma   90.00
#
_symmetry.space_group_name_H-M   'P 1'
#
loop_
_entity.id
_entity.type
_entity.pdbx_description
1 polymer ?
#
loop_
_entity_poly.entity_id
_entity_poly.type
_entity_poly.pdbx_seq_one_letter_code
_entity_poly.pdbx_strand_id
1 'polypeptide(L)'
;LVSPEIAAVCFDVDATLVDYEASTRAGLRELLGTDDAWAEWCVLTDQHYEGYLAGQIGFEPMLRQRTKDFFARRGELLCESEVVRREERRTAAVRRAWRLFDDALPCLRALRNLGLRLAAITNAAGELQRAKLDALGLHAEFDAVLISGELGIAKPHRAIFRRACRALGVRPGQAMHVGDRLDTDALGARDAGLHGVWLDRSGSGMIPQGAGISMIGQLA
;
A
#
# COMPACT_ATOMS: atom_id res chain seq x y z
N LEU A 1 34.18 -4.30 -7.73
CA LEU A 1 32.93 -3.60 -8.02
C LEU A 1 32.46 -3.00 -6.70
N VAL A 2 32.53 -1.69 -6.56
CA VAL A 2 32.00 -0.97 -5.39
C VAL A 2 30.48 -1.12 -5.47
N SER A 3 29.83 -1.65 -4.43
CA SER A 3 28.36 -1.65 -4.34
C SER A 3 27.89 -0.20 -4.45
N PRO A 4 26.89 0.10 -5.29
CA PRO A 4 26.39 1.46 -5.39
C PRO A 4 25.88 1.89 -4.02
N GLU A 5 26.36 3.05 -3.55
CA GLU A 5 25.89 3.65 -2.31
C GLU A 5 24.39 3.98 -2.45
N ILE A 6 23.57 3.57 -1.50
CA ILE A 6 22.14 3.89 -1.50
C ILE A 6 22.00 5.39 -1.29
N ALA A 7 21.25 6.03 -2.17
CA ALA A 7 20.98 7.47 -2.16
C ALA A 7 19.49 7.80 -1.96
N ALA A 8 18.61 6.80 -2.08
CA ALA A 8 17.18 6.99 -1.94
C ALA A 8 16.49 5.75 -1.37
N VAL A 9 15.41 5.97 -0.60
CA VAL A 9 14.52 4.91 -0.14
C VAL A 9 13.10 5.25 -0.54
N CYS A 10 12.44 4.31 -1.20
CA CYS A 10 11.04 4.37 -1.54
C CYS A 10 10.25 3.48 -0.59
N PHE A 11 9.06 3.91 -0.20
CA PHE A 11 8.17 3.15 0.68
C PHE A 11 6.82 2.91 0.01
N ASP A 12 6.28 1.73 0.21
CA ASP A 12 4.84 1.56 0.17
C ASP A 12 4.19 2.28 1.35
N VAL A 13 2.86 2.47 1.31
CA VAL A 13 2.13 3.24 2.32
C VAL A 13 1.25 2.33 3.19
N ASP A 14 0.29 1.62 2.59
CA ASP A 14 -0.71 0.84 3.31
C ASP A 14 -0.11 -0.49 3.80
N ALA A 15 -0.28 -0.81 5.09
CA ALA A 15 0.36 -1.91 5.80
C ALA A 15 1.90 -1.81 5.93
N THR A 16 2.53 -0.79 5.34
CA THR A 16 3.95 -0.48 5.48
C THR A 16 4.17 0.65 6.48
N LEU A 17 3.63 1.83 6.22
CA LEU A 17 3.70 3.02 7.08
C LEU A 17 2.41 3.24 7.86
N VAL A 18 1.29 2.90 7.26
CA VAL A 18 -0.07 3.07 7.79
C VAL A 18 -0.62 1.72 8.26
N ASP A 19 -1.19 1.69 9.48
CA ASP A 19 -1.88 0.52 10.01
C ASP A 19 -3.20 0.30 9.25
N TYR A 20 -3.06 -0.31 8.08
CA TYR A 20 -4.18 -0.59 7.18
C TYR A 20 -5.19 -1.56 7.79
N GLU A 21 -4.72 -2.58 8.52
CA GLU A 21 -5.59 -3.57 9.15
C GLU A 21 -6.50 -2.91 10.17
N ALA A 22 -5.96 -2.12 11.10
CA ALA A 22 -6.76 -1.46 12.13
C ALA A 22 -7.83 -0.54 11.54
N SER A 23 -7.48 0.23 10.51
CA SER A 23 -8.42 1.13 9.83
C SER A 23 -9.52 0.35 9.07
N THR A 24 -9.16 -0.73 8.39
CA THR A 24 -10.13 -1.57 7.66
C THR A 24 -11.05 -2.32 8.61
N ARG A 25 -10.54 -2.84 9.74
CA ARG A 25 -11.36 -3.44 10.80
C ARG A 25 -12.36 -2.43 11.41
N ALA A 26 -11.96 -1.16 11.55
CA ALA A 26 -12.89 -0.10 11.97
C ALA A 26 -14.04 0.08 10.95
N GLY A 27 -13.75 0.00 9.66
CA GLY A 27 -14.76 0.01 8.61
C GLY A 27 -15.72 -1.18 8.67
N LEU A 28 -15.22 -2.38 9.01
CA LEU A 28 -16.08 -3.57 9.20
C LEU A 28 -16.96 -3.44 10.44
N ARG A 29 -16.42 -2.95 11.57
CA ARG A 29 -17.22 -2.68 12.77
C ARG A 29 -18.34 -1.68 12.52
N GLU A 30 -18.09 -0.66 11.68
CA GLU A 30 -19.13 0.29 11.28
C GLU A 30 -20.28 -0.38 10.51
N LEU A 31 -19.98 -1.38 9.66
CA LEU A 31 -20.97 -2.07 8.85
C LEU A 31 -21.72 -3.19 9.59
N LEU A 32 -21.03 -3.92 10.46
CA LEU A 32 -21.49 -5.20 11.02
C LEU A 32 -21.65 -5.16 12.54
N GLY A 33 -21.15 -4.14 13.22
CA GLY A 33 -21.01 -4.11 14.68
C GLY A 33 -19.82 -4.94 15.22
N THR A 34 -19.15 -5.71 14.36
CA THR A 34 -18.00 -6.57 14.68
C THR A 34 -16.99 -6.59 13.53
N ASP A 35 -15.77 -7.05 13.76
CA ASP A 35 -14.76 -7.29 12.73
C ASP A 35 -14.39 -8.77 12.55
N ASP A 36 -15.20 -9.69 13.06
CA ASP A 36 -14.98 -11.15 12.96
C ASP A 36 -14.91 -11.63 11.51
N ALA A 37 -15.50 -10.87 10.58
CA ALA A 37 -15.46 -11.12 9.14
C ALA A 37 -14.14 -10.70 8.46
N TRP A 38 -13.12 -10.32 9.22
CA TRP A 38 -11.86 -9.78 8.68
C TRP A 38 -11.21 -10.69 7.62
N ALA A 39 -11.06 -11.98 7.92
CA ALA A 39 -10.43 -12.93 7.00
C ALA A 39 -11.20 -13.05 5.67
N GLU A 40 -12.53 -13.13 5.75
CA GLU A 40 -13.39 -13.19 4.55
C GLU A 40 -13.30 -11.89 3.74
N TRP A 41 -13.28 -10.74 4.43
CA TRP A 41 -13.13 -9.45 3.78
C TRP A 41 -11.80 -9.31 3.04
N CYS A 42 -10.70 -9.78 3.62
CA CYS A 42 -9.38 -9.77 2.99
C CYS A 42 -9.37 -10.62 1.71
N VAL A 43 -9.83 -11.87 1.79
CA VAL A 43 -9.91 -12.76 0.63
C VAL A 43 -10.72 -12.12 -0.51
N LEU A 44 -11.87 -11.55 -0.17
CA LEU A 44 -12.72 -10.90 -1.17
C LEU A 44 -12.09 -9.62 -1.73
N THR A 45 -11.40 -8.85 -0.88
CA THR A 45 -10.67 -7.65 -1.31
C THR A 45 -9.57 -8.02 -2.30
N ASP A 46 -8.76 -9.04 -2.01
CA ASP A 46 -7.69 -9.49 -2.90
C ASP A 46 -8.24 -9.96 -4.26
N GLN A 47 -9.34 -10.73 -4.26
CA GLN A 47 -9.99 -11.18 -5.49
C GLN A 47 -10.44 -10.02 -6.39
N HIS A 48 -11.07 -8.98 -5.82
CA HIS A 48 -11.50 -7.82 -6.59
C HIS A 48 -10.35 -6.90 -7.00
N TYR A 49 -9.31 -6.84 -6.15
CA TYR A 49 -8.15 -6.01 -6.39
C TYR A 49 -7.31 -6.48 -7.59
N GLU A 50 -7.27 -7.78 -7.86
CA GLU A 50 -6.64 -8.35 -9.06
C GLU A 50 -7.25 -7.77 -10.35
N GLY A 51 -8.59 -7.66 -10.42
CA GLY A 51 -9.28 -7.03 -11.56
C GLY A 51 -8.94 -5.55 -11.73
N TYR A 52 -8.79 -4.82 -10.62
CA TYR A 52 -8.32 -3.44 -10.63
C TYR A 52 -6.88 -3.32 -11.15
N LEU A 53 -5.96 -4.15 -10.65
CA LEU A 53 -4.56 -4.16 -11.12
C LEU A 53 -4.43 -4.52 -12.60
N ALA A 54 -5.31 -5.38 -13.09
CA ALA A 54 -5.39 -5.75 -14.51
C ALA A 54 -6.04 -4.66 -15.40
N GLY A 55 -6.50 -3.55 -14.81
CA GLY A 55 -7.18 -2.48 -15.54
C GLY A 55 -8.60 -2.83 -16.05
N GLN A 56 -9.18 -3.92 -15.55
CA GLN A 56 -10.51 -4.41 -15.96
C GLN A 56 -11.65 -3.60 -15.32
N ILE A 57 -11.41 -3.03 -14.17
CA ILE A 57 -12.39 -2.27 -13.38
C ILE A 57 -11.70 -1.07 -12.71
N GLY A 58 -12.41 0.05 -12.57
CA GLY A 58 -11.94 1.20 -11.81
C GLY A 58 -11.95 0.94 -10.30
N PHE A 59 -11.21 1.76 -9.55
CA PHE A 59 -11.06 1.56 -8.10
C PHE A 59 -12.40 1.66 -7.35
N GLU A 60 -13.17 2.72 -7.57
CA GLU A 60 -14.48 2.89 -6.91
C GLU A 60 -15.52 1.82 -7.28
N PRO A 61 -15.72 1.47 -8.56
CA PRO A 61 -16.57 0.34 -8.93
C PRO A 61 -16.11 -0.97 -8.29
N MET A 62 -14.80 -1.19 -8.16
CA MET A 62 -14.24 -2.38 -7.49
C MET A 62 -14.65 -2.42 -6.01
N LEU A 63 -14.57 -1.31 -5.28
CA LEU A 63 -14.99 -1.23 -3.88
C LEU A 63 -16.47 -1.56 -3.72
N ARG A 64 -17.33 -1.01 -4.59
CA ARG A 64 -18.78 -1.27 -4.59
C ARG A 64 -19.09 -2.74 -4.89
N GLN A 65 -18.44 -3.32 -5.90
CA GLN A 65 -18.66 -4.72 -6.25
C GLN A 65 -18.23 -5.65 -5.11
N ARG A 66 -17.07 -5.40 -4.49
CA ARG A 66 -16.62 -6.12 -3.30
C ARG A 66 -17.66 -6.05 -2.18
N THR A 67 -18.17 -4.86 -1.87
CA THR A 67 -19.19 -4.68 -0.82
C THR A 67 -20.47 -5.43 -1.16
N LYS A 68 -20.93 -5.35 -2.40
CA LYS A 68 -22.10 -6.09 -2.90
C LYS A 68 -21.93 -7.61 -2.73
N ASP A 69 -20.79 -8.15 -3.17
CA ASP A 69 -20.51 -9.59 -3.11
C ASP A 69 -20.32 -10.06 -1.67
N PHE A 70 -19.73 -9.24 -0.81
CA PHE A 70 -19.59 -9.55 0.61
C PHE A 70 -20.94 -9.75 1.30
N PHE A 71 -21.90 -8.87 1.06
CA PHE A 71 -23.24 -9.01 1.63
C PHE A 71 -24.05 -10.12 0.96
N ALA A 72 -23.90 -10.32 -0.35
CA ALA A 72 -24.55 -11.43 -1.06
C ALA A 72 -24.13 -12.80 -0.52
N ARG A 73 -22.83 -12.99 -0.19
CA ARG A 73 -22.35 -14.22 0.46
C ARG A 73 -22.98 -14.47 1.84
N ARG A 74 -23.48 -13.42 2.48
CA ARG A 74 -24.20 -13.47 3.77
C ARG A 74 -25.71 -13.55 3.62
N GLY A 75 -26.21 -13.76 2.38
CA GLY A 75 -27.64 -13.87 2.09
C GLY A 75 -28.38 -12.53 1.99
N GLU A 76 -27.67 -11.40 1.99
CA GLU A 76 -28.26 -10.09 1.87
C GLU A 76 -28.00 -9.50 0.49
N LEU A 77 -29.05 -9.38 -0.32
CA LEU A 77 -28.98 -8.81 -1.67
C LEU A 77 -29.22 -7.30 -1.59
N LEU A 78 -28.16 -6.51 -1.75
CA LEU A 78 -28.22 -5.06 -1.69
C LEU A 78 -28.61 -4.47 -3.05
N CYS A 79 -29.50 -3.47 -3.05
CA CYS A 79 -29.69 -2.59 -4.20
C CYS A 79 -28.50 -1.61 -4.32
N GLU A 80 -28.33 -1.00 -5.48
CA GLU A 80 -27.18 -0.14 -5.78
C GLU A 80 -27.05 1.04 -4.80
N SER A 81 -28.16 1.68 -4.45
CA SER A 81 -28.15 2.79 -3.48
C SER A 81 -27.72 2.37 -2.07
N GLU A 82 -28.05 1.14 -1.67
CA GLU A 82 -27.62 0.59 -0.39
C GLU A 82 -26.12 0.25 -0.40
N VAL A 83 -25.60 -0.29 -1.50
CA VAL A 83 -24.17 -0.54 -1.69
C VAL A 83 -23.37 0.75 -1.54
N VAL A 84 -23.79 1.82 -2.24
CA VAL A 84 -23.15 3.14 -2.16
C VAL A 84 -23.15 3.66 -0.72
N ARG A 85 -24.30 3.66 -0.05
CA ARG A 85 -24.44 4.16 1.32
C ARG A 85 -23.57 3.39 2.32
N ARG A 86 -23.51 2.05 2.20
CA ARG A 86 -22.66 1.22 3.07
C ARG A 86 -21.18 1.47 2.81
N GLU A 87 -20.78 1.61 1.54
CA GLU A 87 -19.37 1.88 1.21
C GLU A 87 -18.95 3.28 1.69
N GLU A 88 -19.82 4.28 1.60
CA GLU A 88 -19.57 5.62 2.14
C GLU A 88 -19.41 5.59 3.67
N ARG A 89 -20.30 4.89 4.40
CA ARG A 89 -20.19 4.73 5.86
C ARG A 89 -18.90 4.01 6.23
N ARG A 90 -18.58 2.91 5.55
CA ARG A 90 -17.34 2.15 5.75
C ARG A 90 -16.12 3.04 5.51
N THR A 91 -16.07 3.74 4.40
CA THR A 91 -14.96 4.61 4.05
C THR A 91 -14.78 5.75 5.04
N ALA A 92 -15.87 6.34 5.53
CA ALA A 92 -15.80 7.35 6.57
C ALA A 92 -15.22 6.80 7.89
N ALA A 93 -15.59 5.57 8.29
CA ALA A 93 -15.02 4.92 9.47
C ALA A 93 -13.53 4.57 9.28
N VAL A 94 -13.15 4.07 8.11
CA VAL A 94 -11.75 3.82 7.75
C VAL A 94 -10.93 5.11 7.85
N ARG A 95 -11.43 6.22 7.30
CA ARG A 95 -10.74 7.53 7.35
C ARG A 95 -10.52 8.02 8.78
N ARG A 96 -11.53 7.87 9.65
CA ARG A 96 -11.40 8.26 11.07
C ARG A 96 -10.40 7.41 11.85
N ALA A 97 -10.13 6.19 11.37
CA ALA A 97 -9.23 5.22 12.02
C ALA A 97 -7.83 5.18 11.40
N TRP A 98 -7.52 6.03 10.41
CA TRP A 98 -6.17 6.10 9.86
C TRP A 98 -5.16 6.44 10.95
N ARG A 99 -4.12 5.66 11.03
CA ARG A 99 -2.98 5.89 11.93
C ARG A 99 -1.71 5.31 11.33
N LEU A 100 -0.59 5.87 11.73
CA LEU A 100 0.72 5.33 11.40
C LEU A 100 1.08 4.17 12.33
N PHE A 101 1.97 3.30 11.86
CA PHE A 101 2.75 2.48 12.78
C PHE A 101 3.74 3.37 13.55
N ASP A 102 4.03 3.00 14.80
CA ASP A 102 4.85 3.82 15.70
C ASP A 102 6.29 4.01 15.18
N ASP A 103 6.80 3.07 14.38
CA ASP A 103 8.13 3.09 13.79
C ASP A 103 8.22 3.92 12.49
N ALA A 104 7.10 4.30 11.87
CA ALA A 104 7.08 4.92 10.55
C ALA A 104 7.78 6.30 10.53
N LEU A 105 7.30 7.26 11.31
CA LEU A 105 7.91 8.61 11.34
C LEU A 105 9.35 8.61 11.86
N PRO A 106 9.70 7.88 12.94
CA PRO A 106 11.09 7.77 13.37
C PRO A 106 12.01 7.28 12.26
N CYS A 107 11.62 6.24 11.52
CA CYS A 107 12.38 5.71 10.39
C CYS A 107 12.57 6.76 9.28
N LEU A 108 11.48 7.38 8.80
CA LEU A 108 11.56 8.38 7.73
C LEU A 108 12.49 9.53 8.10
N ARG A 109 12.39 10.05 9.33
CA ARG A 109 13.23 11.14 9.83
C ARG A 109 14.70 10.72 9.98
N ALA A 110 14.97 9.52 10.46
CA ALA A 110 16.33 8.99 10.54
C ALA A 110 16.99 8.90 9.16
N LEU A 111 16.28 8.39 8.16
CA LEU A 111 16.78 8.31 6.78
C LEU A 111 17.02 9.70 6.16
N ARG A 112 16.13 10.67 6.41
CA ARG A 112 16.34 12.07 5.98
C ARG A 112 17.58 12.70 6.65
N ASN A 113 17.80 12.43 7.93
CA ASN A 113 18.99 12.93 8.65
C ASN A 113 20.31 12.33 8.10
N LEU A 114 20.23 11.14 7.49
CA LEU A 114 21.35 10.54 6.74
C LEU A 114 21.52 11.14 5.33
N GLY A 115 20.69 12.10 4.93
CA GLY A 115 20.76 12.75 3.62
C GLY A 115 20.11 11.95 2.50
N LEU A 116 19.36 10.90 2.80
CA LEU A 116 18.68 10.08 1.79
C LEU A 116 17.41 10.79 1.28
N ARG A 117 17.14 10.62 -0.02
CA ARG A 117 15.89 11.08 -0.64
C ARG A 117 14.79 10.04 -0.42
N LEU A 118 13.56 10.49 -0.19
CA LEU A 118 12.44 9.62 0.15
C LEU A 118 11.31 9.75 -0.88
N ALA A 119 10.71 8.62 -1.27
CA ALA A 119 9.49 8.62 -2.06
C ALA A 119 8.45 7.65 -1.51
N ALA A 120 7.17 7.96 -1.70
CA ALA A 120 6.09 7.01 -1.55
C ALA A 120 5.73 6.40 -2.93
N ILE A 121 5.55 5.08 -3.01
CA ILE A 121 5.05 4.37 -4.20
C ILE A 121 3.91 3.48 -3.75
N THR A 122 2.67 3.85 -4.07
CA THR A 122 1.49 3.18 -3.55
C THR A 122 0.48 2.82 -4.64
N ASN A 123 -0.12 1.63 -4.51
CA ASN A 123 -1.22 1.19 -5.36
C ASN A 123 -2.55 1.60 -4.72
N ALA A 124 -3.10 2.73 -5.15
CA ALA A 124 -4.33 3.29 -4.56
C ALA A 124 -5.03 4.26 -5.52
N ALA A 125 -6.27 4.64 -5.20
CA ALA A 125 -6.94 5.78 -5.84
C ALA A 125 -6.27 7.09 -5.43
N GLY A 126 -6.04 7.99 -6.41
CA GLY A 126 -5.27 9.22 -6.21
C GLY A 126 -5.80 10.11 -5.09
N GLU A 127 -7.06 10.50 -5.18
CA GLU A 127 -7.68 11.42 -4.22
C GLU A 127 -7.70 10.87 -2.79
N LEU A 128 -8.10 9.60 -2.61
CA LEU A 128 -8.15 8.95 -1.31
C LEU A 128 -6.77 8.85 -0.67
N GLN A 129 -5.76 8.50 -1.47
CA GLN A 129 -4.41 8.32 -0.95
C GLN A 129 -3.75 9.66 -0.60
N ARG A 130 -3.99 10.72 -1.39
CA ARG A 130 -3.52 12.06 -1.03
C ARG A 130 -4.15 12.55 0.26
N ALA A 131 -5.47 12.41 0.41
CA ALA A 131 -6.16 12.78 1.64
C ALA A 131 -5.62 12.02 2.87
N LYS A 132 -5.24 10.74 2.70
CA LYS A 132 -4.62 9.94 3.76
C LYS A 132 -3.22 10.47 4.13
N LEU A 133 -2.37 10.70 3.12
CA LEU A 133 -1.01 11.22 3.34
C LEU A 133 -1.03 12.59 4.03
N ASP A 134 -1.97 13.46 3.65
CA ASP A 134 -2.14 14.79 4.24
C ASP A 134 -2.65 14.68 5.69
N ALA A 135 -3.69 13.87 5.93
CA ALA A 135 -4.26 13.67 7.26
C ALA A 135 -3.26 13.10 8.28
N LEU A 136 -2.30 12.29 7.80
CA LEU A 136 -1.27 11.67 8.62
C LEU A 136 0.05 12.44 8.65
N GLY A 137 0.14 13.60 7.98
CA GLY A 137 1.35 14.41 7.91
C GLY A 137 2.50 13.77 7.12
N LEU A 138 2.21 12.70 6.35
CA LEU A 138 3.24 11.98 5.59
C LEU A 138 3.68 12.73 4.32
N HIS A 139 2.83 13.59 3.77
CA HIS A 139 3.15 14.27 2.51
C HIS A 139 4.45 15.08 2.60
N ALA A 140 4.69 15.73 3.73
CA ALA A 140 5.89 16.53 3.97
C ALA A 140 7.18 15.68 4.17
N GLU A 141 7.03 14.39 4.42
CA GLU A 141 8.18 13.49 4.63
C GLU A 141 8.75 12.96 3.31
N PHE A 142 8.09 13.15 2.16
CA PHE A 142 8.51 12.61 0.88
C PHE A 142 8.92 13.71 -0.12
N ASP A 143 10.00 13.47 -0.84
CA ASP A 143 10.46 14.29 -1.97
C ASP A 143 9.63 13.99 -3.24
N ALA A 144 9.02 12.80 -3.32
CA ALA A 144 8.13 12.40 -4.40
C ALA A 144 7.04 11.42 -3.91
N VAL A 145 5.84 11.55 -4.47
CA VAL A 145 4.71 10.66 -4.20
C VAL A 145 4.17 10.13 -5.53
N LEU A 146 4.16 8.81 -5.69
CA LEU A 146 3.72 8.10 -6.88
C LEU A 146 2.52 7.22 -6.53
N ILE A 147 1.36 7.57 -7.06
CA ILE A 147 0.09 6.88 -6.80
C ILE A 147 -0.38 6.23 -8.11
N SER A 148 -0.62 4.93 -8.10
CA SER A 148 -0.96 4.17 -9.30
C SER A 148 -2.20 4.70 -10.02
N GLY A 149 -3.23 5.12 -9.28
CA GLY A 149 -4.47 5.66 -9.83
C GLY A 149 -4.29 6.98 -10.58
N GLU A 150 -3.25 7.76 -10.25
CA GLU A 150 -2.91 9.00 -10.97
C GLU A 150 -2.03 8.74 -12.21
N LEU A 151 -1.23 7.69 -12.13
CA LEU A 151 -0.23 7.39 -13.15
C LEU A 151 -0.73 6.42 -14.21
N GLY A 152 -1.82 5.69 -13.95
CA GLY A 152 -2.28 4.57 -14.77
C GLY A 152 -1.30 3.38 -14.79
N ILE A 153 -0.38 3.32 -13.83
CA ILE A 153 0.67 2.28 -13.72
C ILE A 153 0.78 1.86 -12.27
N ALA A 154 0.59 0.57 -11.99
CA ALA A 154 0.63 0.00 -10.64
C ALA A 154 1.89 -0.86 -10.43
N LYS A 155 2.33 -1.04 -9.17
CA LYS A 155 3.26 -2.10 -8.78
C LYS A 155 2.63 -3.47 -9.06
N PRO A 156 3.34 -4.47 -9.56
CA PRO A 156 4.80 -4.57 -9.71
C PRO A 156 5.37 -4.06 -11.04
N HIS A 157 4.63 -3.31 -11.84
CA HIS A 157 5.13 -2.85 -13.14
C HIS A 157 6.39 -1.99 -12.97
N ARG A 158 7.48 -2.36 -13.66
CA ARG A 158 8.81 -1.72 -13.52
C ARG A 158 8.80 -0.20 -13.71
N ALA A 159 7.87 0.31 -14.54
CA ALA A 159 7.83 1.73 -14.88
C ALA A 159 7.53 2.64 -13.68
N ILE A 160 6.73 2.19 -12.68
CA ILE A 160 6.41 3.02 -11.52
C ILE A 160 7.65 3.24 -10.64
N PHE A 161 8.44 2.19 -10.39
CA PHE A 161 9.70 2.26 -9.64
C PHE A 161 10.73 3.14 -10.33
N ARG A 162 10.91 2.96 -11.66
CA ARG A 162 11.83 3.79 -12.44
C ARG A 162 11.40 5.25 -12.52
N ARG A 163 10.08 5.52 -12.47
CA ARG A 163 9.55 6.87 -12.39
C ARG A 163 9.88 7.52 -11.05
N ALA A 164 9.81 6.76 -9.94
CA ALA A 164 10.27 7.22 -8.63
C ALA A 164 11.76 7.56 -8.63
N CYS A 165 12.61 6.67 -9.16
CA CYS A 165 14.04 6.94 -9.28
C CYS A 165 14.33 8.22 -10.09
N ARG A 166 13.61 8.44 -11.20
CA ARG A 166 13.75 9.70 -11.98
C ARG A 166 13.33 10.92 -11.18
N ALA A 167 12.20 10.84 -10.47
CA ALA A 167 11.72 11.95 -9.63
C ALA A 167 12.72 12.30 -8.52
N LEU A 168 13.39 11.29 -7.97
CA LEU A 168 14.43 11.46 -6.96
C LEU A 168 15.81 11.78 -7.53
N GLY A 169 16.01 11.75 -8.86
CA GLY A 169 17.29 11.99 -9.50
C GLY A 169 18.37 10.95 -9.20
N VAL A 170 17.98 9.67 -9.01
CA VAL A 170 18.89 8.55 -8.72
C VAL A 170 18.78 7.44 -9.77
N ARG A 171 19.81 6.61 -9.89
CA ARG A 171 19.75 5.38 -10.70
C ARG A 171 19.05 4.28 -9.92
N PRO A 172 18.35 3.32 -10.56
CA PRO A 172 17.67 2.22 -9.87
C PRO A 172 18.53 1.49 -8.83
N GLY A 173 19.79 1.13 -9.18
CA GLY A 173 20.70 0.46 -8.23
C GLY A 173 21.15 1.31 -7.03
N GLN A 174 20.81 2.60 -6.99
CA GLN A 174 21.05 3.49 -5.85
C GLN A 174 19.78 3.70 -4.99
N ALA A 175 18.69 3.04 -5.34
CA ALA A 175 17.42 3.14 -4.63
C ALA A 175 17.03 1.81 -4.00
N MET A 176 16.39 1.89 -2.86
CA MET A 176 15.75 0.78 -2.17
C MET A 176 14.23 1.00 -2.18
N HIS A 177 13.45 -0.08 -2.21
CA HIS A 177 12.01 -0.01 -1.97
C HIS A 177 11.62 -0.97 -0.86
N VAL A 178 10.89 -0.45 0.12
CA VAL A 178 10.40 -1.17 1.29
C VAL A 178 8.89 -1.28 1.20
N GLY A 179 8.32 -2.48 1.33
CA GLY A 179 6.87 -2.67 1.34
C GLY A 179 6.48 -4.03 1.90
N ASP A 180 5.20 -4.16 2.28
CA ASP A 180 4.65 -5.34 2.96
C ASP A 180 4.31 -6.50 2.03
N ARG A 181 4.20 -6.25 0.72
CA ARG A 181 3.88 -7.30 -0.25
C ARG A 181 5.13 -7.82 -0.94
N LEU A 182 5.39 -9.12 -0.74
CA LEU A 182 6.53 -9.80 -1.35
C LEU A 182 6.53 -9.65 -2.88
N ASP A 183 5.39 -9.90 -3.52
CA ASP A 183 5.22 -9.94 -4.97
C ASP A 183 5.29 -8.55 -5.63
N THR A 184 4.48 -7.62 -5.16
CA THR A 184 4.33 -6.31 -5.78
C THR A 184 5.39 -5.31 -5.35
N ASP A 185 5.88 -5.40 -4.12
CA ASP A 185 6.88 -4.47 -3.58
C ASP A 185 8.30 -4.98 -3.76
N ALA A 186 8.67 -6.03 -3.01
CA ALA A 186 10.07 -6.45 -2.94
C ALA A 186 10.56 -7.05 -4.27
N LEU A 187 9.82 -8.03 -4.83
CA LEU A 187 10.18 -8.65 -6.10
C LEU A 187 9.98 -7.67 -7.27
N GLY A 188 8.89 -6.87 -7.26
CA GLY A 188 8.65 -5.84 -8.26
C GLY A 188 9.77 -4.80 -8.32
N ALA A 189 10.25 -4.34 -7.17
CA ALA A 189 11.38 -3.40 -7.07
C ALA A 189 12.69 -4.02 -7.59
N ARG A 190 13.01 -5.25 -7.16
CA ARG A 190 14.16 -6.01 -7.66
C ARG A 190 14.14 -6.10 -9.18
N ASP A 191 13.01 -6.46 -9.76
CA ASP A 191 12.86 -6.63 -11.21
C ASP A 191 12.96 -5.29 -11.96
N ALA A 192 12.71 -4.17 -11.29
CA ALA A 192 12.93 -2.82 -11.81
C ALA A 192 14.39 -2.36 -11.70
N GLY A 193 15.24 -3.11 -10.95
CA GLY A 193 16.65 -2.84 -10.71
C GLY A 193 16.96 -2.09 -9.42
N LEU A 194 15.98 -1.97 -8.51
CA LEU A 194 16.15 -1.44 -7.16
C LEU A 194 16.54 -2.56 -6.18
N HIS A 195 16.95 -2.18 -4.97
CA HIS A 195 17.06 -3.10 -3.86
C HIS A 195 15.66 -3.31 -3.25
N GLY A 196 15.09 -4.51 -3.41
CA GLY A 196 13.80 -4.86 -2.83
C GLY A 196 13.93 -5.27 -1.38
N VAL A 197 13.11 -4.71 -0.50
CA VAL A 197 13.02 -5.06 0.92
C VAL A 197 11.59 -5.43 1.24
N TRP A 198 11.38 -6.65 1.69
CA TRP A 198 10.10 -7.11 2.17
C TRP A 198 9.95 -6.83 3.67
N LEU A 199 8.95 -6.03 4.03
CA LEU A 199 8.59 -5.76 5.41
C LEU A 199 7.53 -6.76 5.86
N ASP A 200 7.95 -7.80 6.57
CA ASP A 200 7.04 -8.79 7.17
C ASP A 200 6.78 -8.48 8.64
N ARG A 201 5.80 -7.65 8.92
CA ARG A 201 5.40 -7.28 10.28
C ARG A 201 4.80 -8.45 11.08
N SER A 202 4.34 -9.50 10.38
CA SER A 202 3.77 -10.69 11.02
C SER A 202 4.83 -11.68 11.51
N GLY A 203 6.02 -11.63 10.92
CA GLY A 203 7.12 -12.58 11.18
C GLY A 203 6.83 -14.00 10.70
N SER A 204 5.81 -14.19 9.87
CA SER A 204 5.37 -15.50 9.39
C SER A 204 5.91 -15.89 8.01
N GLY A 205 6.55 -14.93 7.33
CA GLY A 205 7.00 -15.09 5.96
C GLY A 205 8.36 -15.76 5.83
N MET A 206 8.58 -16.34 4.66
CA MET A 206 9.89 -16.86 4.25
C MET A 206 10.26 -16.29 2.88
N ILE A 207 11.50 -15.80 2.76
CA ILE A 207 12.02 -15.38 1.46
C ILE A 207 12.28 -16.63 0.59
N PRO A 208 11.78 -16.68 -0.65
CA PRO A 208 12.16 -17.73 -1.58
C PRO A 208 13.68 -17.74 -1.80
N GLN A 209 14.27 -18.93 -1.83
CA GLN A 209 15.73 -19.08 -2.03
C GLN A 209 16.16 -18.42 -3.36
N GLY A 210 17.20 -17.59 -3.31
CA GLY A 210 17.69 -16.88 -4.49
C GLY A 210 16.84 -15.68 -4.94
N ALA A 211 15.89 -15.21 -4.13
CA ALA A 211 15.02 -14.11 -4.50
C ALA A 211 15.73 -12.76 -4.71
N GLY A 212 16.95 -12.59 -4.20
CA GLY A 212 17.72 -11.36 -4.38
C GLY A 212 17.10 -10.13 -3.72
N ILE A 213 16.41 -10.33 -2.60
CA ILE A 213 15.78 -9.29 -1.77
C ILE A 213 16.19 -9.44 -0.31
N SER A 214 15.94 -8.42 0.49
CA SER A 214 16.09 -8.45 1.96
C SER A 214 14.71 -8.55 2.63
N MET A 215 14.70 -8.99 3.91
CA MET A 215 13.49 -9.00 4.74
C MET A 215 13.79 -8.34 6.08
N ILE A 216 12.83 -7.54 6.55
CA ILE A 216 12.86 -6.90 7.87
C ILE A 216 11.50 -7.10 8.54
N GLY A 217 11.47 -7.11 9.89
CA GLY A 217 10.20 -7.23 10.65
C GLY A 217 9.62 -5.89 11.08
N GLN A 218 10.43 -4.82 11.07
CA GLN A 218 10.04 -3.47 11.47
C GLN A 218 10.93 -2.43 10.81
N LEU A 219 10.52 -1.15 10.88
CA LEU A 219 11.24 0.00 10.30
C LEU A 219 12.21 0.66 11.32
N ALA A 220 12.93 -0.11 12.09
CA ALA A 220 13.85 0.43 13.11
C ALA A 220 15.31 0.33 12.67
#